data_d315ff5d601a5010418339156a316d83
#
_entry.id   d315ff5d601a5010418339156a316d83
#
_cell.length_a   1.000
_cell.length_b   1.000
_cell.length_c   1.000
_cell.angle_alpha   90.00
_cell.angle_beta   90.00
_cell.angle_gamma   90.00
#
_symmetry.space_group_name_H-M   'P 1'
#
loop_
_entity.id
_entity.type
_entity.pdbx_description
1 polymer ?
#
loop_
_entity_poly.entity_id
_entity_poly.type
_entity_poly.pdbx_seq_one_letter_code
_entity_poly.pdbx_strand_id
1 'polypeptide(L)'
;MNEIKDYECIEIKSPEDDFNNFVIIRYDWPCNIQEITEVVSQFRNEKAVCIIGVQRKEYINWWEDDRENEKYLAFTDLFDFCYAGVLNDSLLKDLKEACVLSTEGYTHSGAKAWLTLKDNQTVCYFNVTTAEGKSITDITTTVIKHIKAAKASNKNYRIDKIITTVISKTDGISLHELEDFYSRINEECGNEVEIHLSGTGLSDKPEYKIILITM
;
A
#
# COMPACT_ATOMS: atom_id res chain seq x y z
N MET A 1 -33.86 5.88 7.72
CA MET A 1 -32.83 6.55 6.90
C MET A 1 -31.51 5.97 7.35
N ASN A 2 -30.83 5.21 6.50
CA ASN A 2 -29.46 4.79 6.83
C ASN A 2 -28.61 6.05 6.79
N GLU A 3 -28.00 6.42 7.90
CA GLU A 3 -26.95 7.45 7.92
C GLU A 3 -25.85 7.01 6.96
N ILE A 4 -25.57 7.85 5.96
CA ILE A 4 -24.44 7.62 5.06
C ILE A 4 -23.20 7.93 5.91
N LYS A 5 -22.48 6.90 6.31
CA LYS A 5 -21.23 7.07 7.04
C LYS A 5 -20.17 7.70 6.14
N ASP A 6 -19.43 8.67 6.69
CA ASP A 6 -18.31 9.33 6.00
C ASP A 6 -17.08 8.41 5.87
N TYR A 7 -17.19 7.15 6.28
CA TYR A 7 -16.14 6.16 6.19
C TYR A 7 -16.68 4.74 5.93
N GLU A 8 -15.80 3.88 5.44
CA GLU A 8 -15.99 2.45 5.21
C GLU A 8 -14.79 1.68 5.77
N CYS A 9 -15.03 0.59 6.47
CA CYS A 9 -13.99 -0.32 6.95
C CYS A 9 -14.00 -1.60 6.15
N ILE A 10 -12.80 -2.03 5.72
CA ILE A 10 -12.56 -3.27 5.00
C ILE A 10 -11.55 -4.07 5.80
N GLU A 11 -12.02 -5.15 6.41
CA GLU A 11 -11.18 -6.06 7.18
C GLU A 11 -10.64 -7.18 6.28
N ILE A 12 -9.35 -7.46 6.40
CA ILE A 12 -8.66 -8.57 5.74
C ILE A 12 -8.01 -9.39 6.85
N LYS A 13 -8.56 -10.55 7.13
CA LYS A 13 -8.16 -11.42 8.23
C LYS A 13 -7.23 -12.52 7.72
N SER A 14 -6.16 -12.78 8.44
CA SER A 14 -5.35 -13.96 8.21
C SER A 14 -6.12 -15.20 8.64
N PRO A 15 -6.15 -16.27 7.84
CA PRO A 15 -6.80 -17.52 8.22
C PRO A 15 -6.06 -18.31 9.30
N GLU A 16 -4.75 -18.05 9.47
CA GLU A 16 -3.87 -18.84 10.31
C GLU A 16 -3.44 -18.14 11.60
N ASP A 17 -3.50 -16.80 11.65
CA ASP A 17 -2.95 -16.00 12.74
C ASP A 17 -3.72 -14.71 12.97
N ASP A 18 -4.28 -14.57 14.17
CA ASP A 18 -4.94 -13.34 14.64
C ASP A 18 -4.01 -12.11 14.68
N PHE A 19 -2.71 -12.26 14.42
CA PHE A 19 -1.71 -11.21 14.51
C PHE A 19 -1.32 -10.58 13.16
N ASN A 20 -1.91 -11.04 12.06
CA ASN A 20 -1.54 -10.65 10.69
C ASN A 20 -2.69 -10.00 9.90
N ASN A 21 -3.56 -9.27 10.59
CA ASN A 21 -4.74 -8.68 9.96
C ASN A 21 -4.45 -7.28 9.41
N PHE A 22 -5.13 -6.92 8.33
CA PHE A 22 -5.18 -5.56 7.80
C PHE A 22 -6.59 -4.98 7.94
N VAL A 23 -6.66 -3.68 8.19
CA VAL A 23 -7.90 -2.92 8.11
C VAL A 23 -7.66 -1.70 7.21
N ILE A 24 -8.42 -1.61 6.14
CA ILE A 24 -8.41 -0.44 5.27
C ILE A 24 -9.60 0.44 5.65
N ILE A 25 -9.34 1.65 6.11
CA ILE A 25 -10.36 2.65 6.43
C ILE A 25 -10.40 3.67 5.30
N ARG A 26 -11.49 3.65 4.54
CA ARG A 26 -11.77 4.63 3.50
C ARG A 26 -12.60 5.76 4.09
N TYR A 27 -12.16 6.98 3.94
CA TYR A 27 -12.82 8.14 4.52
C TYR A 27 -12.99 9.28 3.51
N ASP A 28 -13.94 10.18 3.78
CA ASP A 28 -14.09 11.45 3.11
C ASP A 28 -13.60 12.55 4.05
N TRP A 29 -12.51 13.25 3.69
CA TRP A 29 -12.09 14.41 4.47
C TRP A 29 -12.81 15.68 3.98
N PRO A 30 -13.28 16.58 4.87
CA PRO A 30 -13.31 16.43 6.32
C PRO A 30 -14.36 15.42 6.78
N CYS A 31 -14.05 14.68 7.86
CA CYS A 31 -14.85 13.59 8.39
C CYS A 31 -15.08 13.75 9.90
N ASN A 32 -15.91 12.89 10.48
CA ASN A 32 -16.06 12.80 11.92
C ASN A 32 -14.83 12.09 12.52
N ILE A 33 -13.82 12.90 12.92
CA ILE A 33 -12.55 12.42 13.48
C ILE A 33 -12.79 11.54 14.72
N GLN A 34 -13.73 11.93 15.60
CA GLN A 34 -13.99 11.18 16.83
C GLN A 34 -14.49 9.76 16.50
N GLU A 35 -15.41 9.62 15.57
CA GLU A 35 -15.97 8.32 15.19
C GLU A 35 -14.89 7.41 14.60
N ILE A 36 -14.02 7.95 13.71
CA ILE A 36 -12.92 7.18 13.14
C ILE A 36 -11.90 6.82 14.22
N THR A 37 -11.61 7.72 15.16
CA THR A 37 -10.71 7.45 16.29
C THR A 37 -11.22 6.29 17.16
N GLU A 38 -12.52 6.25 17.43
CA GLU A 38 -13.15 5.15 18.19
C GLU A 38 -13.00 3.82 17.44
N VAL A 39 -13.26 3.80 16.14
CA VAL A 39 -13.10 2.62 15.28
C VAL A 39 -11.64 2.14 15.25
N VAL A 40 -10.68 3.04 15.02
CA VAL A 40 -9.24 2.72 15.05
C VAL A 40 -8.83 2.14 16.41
N SER A 41 -9.30 2.76 17.49
CA SER A 41 -9.01 2.30 18.86
C SER A 41 -9.55 0.91 19.13
N GLN A 42 -10.74 0.59 18.60
CA GLN A 42 -11.30 -0.75 18.69
C GLN A 42 -10.38 -1.77 18.02
N PHE A 43 -9.98 -1.54 16.76
CA PHE A 43 -9.08 -2.45 16.05
C PHE A 43 -7.71 -2.59 16.71
N ARG A 44 -7.13 -1.51 17.25
CA ARG A 44 -5.84 -1.58 17.97
C ARG A 44 -5.90 -2.39 19.26
N ASN A 45 -7.07 -2.49 19.89
CA ASN A 45 -7.28 -3.33 21.07
C ASN A 45 -7.44 -4.83 20.69
N GLU A 46 -7.77 -5.13 19.46
CA GLU A 46 -7.99 -6.48 18.95
C GLU A 46 -6.73 -7.12 18.36
N LYS A 47 -5.53 -6.93 18.93
CA LYS A 47 -4.25 -7.54 18.49
C LYS A 47 -3.68 -6.96 17.17
N ALA A 48 -2.39 -7.25 16.89
CA ALA A 48 -1.57 -6.67 15.83
C ALA A 48 -2.28 -6.50 14.47
N VAL A 49 -2.95 -5.37 14.28
CA VAL A 49 -3.65 -5.00 13.06
C VAL A 49 -2.90 -3.86 12.40
N CYS A 50 -2.57 -4.01 11.12
CA CYS A 50 -2.05 -2.93 10.31
C CYS A 50 -3.23 -2.10 9.77
N ILE A 51 -3.30 -0.84 10.15
CA ILE A 51 -4.41 0.07 9.80
C ILE A 51 -3.97 1.00 8.68
N ILE A 52 -4.67 0.95 7.55
CA ILE A 52 -4.38 1.71 6.34
C ILE A 52 -5.47 2.74 6.12
N GLY A 53 -5.11 4.03 6.12
CA GLY A 53 -6.02 5.13 5.78
C GLY A 53 -6.03 5.42 4.28
N VAL A 54 -7.22 5.57 3.70
CA VAL A 54 -7.40 5.86 2.26
C VAL A 54 -8.49 6.89 2.07
N GLN A 55 -8.14 8.03 1.49
CA GLN A 55 -9.12 9.06 1.17
C GLN A 55 -9.91 8.68 -0.09
N ARG A 56 -11.27 8.81 -0.04
CA ARG A 56 -12.17 8.48 -1.17
C ARG A 56 -12.32 9.61 -2.18
N LYS A 57 -12.24 10.85 -1.72
CA LYS A 57 -12.47 12.04 -2.54
C LYS A 57 -11.30 13.00 -2.43
N GLU A 58 -11.00 13.67 -3.51
CA GLU A 58 -10.04 14.76 -3.50
C GLU A 58 -10.59 15.92 -2.69
N TYR A 59 -9.80 16.39 -1.73
CA TYR A 59 -10.11 17.59 -0.97
C TYR A 59 -9.35 18.75 -1.61
N ILE A 60 -10.09 19.58 -2.33
CA ILE A 60 -9.53 20.53 -3.30
C ILE A 60 -8.76 21.68 -2.65
N ASN A 61 -8.98 22.00 -1.37
CA ASN A 61 -8.47 23.25 -0.75
C ASN A 61 -7.59 23.05 0.49
N TRP A 62 -7.17 21.84 0.84
CA TRP A 62 -6.40 21.62 2.07
C TRP A 62 -4.99 22.25 2.04
N TRP A 63 -4.45 22.53 0.84
CA TRP A 63 -3.16 23.19 0.66
C TRP A 63 -3.19 24.70 0.94
N GLU A 64 -4.36 25.31 1.00
CA GLU A 64 -4.54 26.75 1.14
C GLU A 64 -4.77 27.19 2.59
N ASP A 65 -5.08 26.28 3.51
CA ASP A 65 -5.31 26.56 4.92
C ASP A 65 -4.37 25.72 5.81
N ASP A 66 -3.37 26.38 6.40
CA ASP A 66 -2.37 25.75 7.28
C ASP A 66 -3.02 25.02 8.48
N ARG A 67 -4.12 25.54 9.02
CA ARG A 67 -4.81 24.93 10.15
C ARG A 67 -5.54 23.64 9.77
N GLU A 68 -6.16 23.61 8.60
CA GLU A 68 -6.79 22.39 8.09
C GLU A 68 -5.74 21.34 7.72
N ASN A 69 -4.58 21.77 7.24
CA ASN A 69 -3.43 20.90 7.03
C ASN A 69 -2.95 20.23 8.33
N GLU A 70 -2.76 21.03 9.38
CA GLU A 70 -2.35 20.49 10.69
C GLU A 70 -3.36 19.49 11.23
N LYS A 71 -4.66 19.77 11.10
CA LYS A 71 -5.73 18.85 11.50
C LYS A 71 -5.71 17.56 10.68
N TYR A 72 -5.51 17.67 9.36
CA TYR A 72 -5.43 16.52 8.48
C TYR A 72 -4.22 15.65 8.81
N LEU A 73 -3.05 16.24 9.00
CA LEU A 73 -1.85 15.52 9.39
C LEU A 73 -2.02 14.81 10.74
N ALA A 74 -2.56 15.52 11.75
CA ALA A 74 -2.88 14.91 13.05
C ALA A 74 -3.91 13.78 12.94
N PHE A 75 -4.86 13.88 12.02
CA PHE A 75 -5.81 12.82 11.73
C PHE A 75 -5.15 11.61 11.07
N THR A 76 -4.21 11.82 10.13
CA THR A 76 -3.50 10.71 9.48
C THR A 76 -2.61 9.93 10.44
N ASP A 77 -2.19 10.51 11.55
CA ASP A 77 -1.45 9.83 12.62
C ASP A 77 -2.23 8.69 13.31
N LEU A 78 -3.54 8.62 13.07
CA LEU A 78 -4.37 7.48 13.51
C LEU A 78 -4.01 6.17 12.77
N PHE A 79 -3.45 6.26 11.57
CA PHE A 79 -3.17 5.12 10.70
C PHE A 79 -1.70 4.70 10.78
N ASP A 80 -1.40 3.46 10.46
CA ASP A 80 -0.02 3.00 10.29
C ASP A 80 0.51 3.40 8.92
N PHE A 81 -0.35 3.30 7.91
CA PHE A 81 -0.07 3.70 6.54
C PHE A 81 -1.20 4.59 6.02
N CYS A 82 -0.84 5.63 5.26
CA CYS A 82 -1.80 6.53 4.64
C CYS A 82 -1.49 6.70 3.16
N TYR A 83 -2.49 6.48 2.31
CA TYR A 83 -2.31 6.69 0.87
C TYR A 83 -2.19 8.19 0.56
N ALA A 84 -1.13 8.55 -0.16
CA ALA A 84 -0.76 9.94 -0.43
C ALA A 84 -1.62 10.65 -1.50
N GLY A 85 -2.86 10.20 -1.72
CA GLY A 85 -3.77 10.78 -2.71
C GLY A 85 -5.16 10.18 -2.64
N VAL A 86 -5.92 10.28 -3.73
CA VAL A 86 -7.23 9.62 -3.88
C VAL A 86 -7.03 8.28 -4.58
N LEU A 87 -7.37 7.21 -3.90
CA LEU A 87 -7.28 5.87 -4.44
C LEU A 87 -8.53 5.53 -5.25
N ASN A 88 -8.37 5.34 -6.56
CA ASN A 88 -9.46 4.87 -7.40
C ASN A 88 -9.78 3.39 -7.13
N ASP A 89 -10.95 2.92 -7.58
CA ASP A 89 -11.42 1.56 -7.28
C ASP A 89 -10.49 0.46 -7.83
N SER A 90 -9.77 0.69 -8.93
CA SER A 90 -8.81 -0.26 -9.48
C SER A 90 -7.60 -0.42 -8.55
N LEU A 91 -6.99 0.70 -8.14
CA LEU A 91 -5.86 0.68 -7.22
C LEU A 91 -6.26 0.19 -5.81
N LEU A 92 -7.49 0.49 -5.37
CA LEU A 92 -8.02 -0.08 -4.14
C LEU A 92 -8.13 -1.60 -4.21
N LYS A 93 -8.58 -2.13 -5.36
CA LYS A 93 -8.61 -3.58 -5.58
C LYS A 93 -7.21 -4.18 -5.50
N ASP A 94 -6.23 -3.52 -6.12
CA ASP A 94 -4.83 -3.97 -6.08
C ASP A 94 -4.24 -3.91 -4.67
N LEU A 95 -4.52 -2.85 -3.91
CA LEU A 95 -4.13 -2.76 -2.50
C LEU A 95 -4.75 -3.88 -1.65
N LYS A 96 -6.04 -4.16 -1.82
CA LYS A 96 -6.71 -5.28 -1.15
C LYS A 96 -6.06 -6.61 -1.52
N GLU A 97 -5.77 -6.85 -2.80
CA GLU A 97 -5.12 -8.06 -3.28
C GLU A 97 -3.72 -8.21 -2.66
N ALA A 98 -2.94 -7.13 -2.57
CA ALA A 98 -1.65 -7.15 -1.90
C ALA A 98 -1.78 -7.52 -0.41
N CYS A 99 -2.74 -6.95 0.32
CA CYS A 99 -3.00 -7.29 1.71
C CYS A 99 -3.44 -8.75 1.88
N VAL A 100 -4.36 -9.25 1.03
CA VAL A 100 -4.80 -10.67 1.05
C VAL A 100 -3.62 -11.60 0.81
N LEU A 101 -2.81 -11.36 -0.22
CA LEU A 101 -1.66 -12.21 -0.52
C LEU A 101 -0.56 -12.12 0.53
N SER A 102 -0.49 -11.01 1.27
CA SER A 102 0.40 -10.89 2.43
C SER A 102 -0.05 -11.79 3.60
N THR A 103 -1.34 -12.11 3.70
CA THR A 103 -1.88 -12.96 4.77
C THR A 103 -2.04 -14.42 4.37
N GLU A 104 -2.29 -14.70 3.08
CA GLU A 104 -2.70 -16.01 2.58
C GLU A 104 -1.78 -16.56 1.48
N GLY A 105 -0.85 -15.75 0.97
CA GLY A 105 0.03 -16.12 -0.15
C GLY A 105 1.06 -17.19 0.20
N TYR A 106 1.69 -17.78 -0.81
CA TYR A 106 2.73 -18.80 -0.64
C TYR A 106 3.96 -18.31 0.14
N THR A 107 4.27 -17.03 0.02
CA THR A 107 5.26 -16.34 0.85
C THR A 107 4.55 -15.20 1.52
N HIS A 108 3.95 -15.44 2.66
CA HIS A 108 3.22 -14.42 3.40
C HIS A 108 4.12 -13.81 4.47
N SER A 109 4.23 -12.51 4.46
CA SER A 109 4.96 -11.75 5.49
C SER A 109 4.01 -11.14 6.52
N GLY A 110 2.71 -11.04 6.20
CA GLY A 110 1.65 -10.55 7.05
C GLY A 110 1.74 -9.06 7.39
N ALA A 111 0.76 -8.58 8.12
CA ALA A 111 0.68 -7.19 8.58
C ALA A 111 1.87 -6.79 9.46
N LYS A 112 2.42 -7.72 10.23
CA LYS A 112 3.57 -7.49 11.10
C LYS A 112 4.80 -7.03 10.30
N ALA A 113 5.06 -7.63 9.13
CA ALA A 113 6.18 -7.22 8.29
C ALA A 113 6.00 -5.79 7.75
N TRP A 114 4.77 -5.42 7.37
CA TRP A 114 4.48 -4.04 6.98
C TRP A 114 4.73 -3.06 8.13
N LEU A 115 4.30 -3.41 9.33
CA LEU A 115 4.52 -2.58 10.52
C LEU A 115 6.01 -2.41 10.86
N THR A 116 6.87 -3.39 10.57
CA THR A 116 8.32 -3.23 10.78
C THR A 116 8.94 -2.22 9.82
N LEU A 117 8.36 -2.04 8.62
CA LEU A 117 8.84 -1.05 7.65
C LEU A 117 8.52 0.40 8.03
N LYS A 118 7.56 0.59 8.92
CA LYS A 118 7.22 1.90 9.45
C LYS A 118 8.34 2.52 10.28
N ASP A 119 9.26 1.70 10.80
CA ASP A 119 10.31 2.12 11.75
C ASP A 119 9.73 2.87 12.96
N ASN A 120 10.26 4.08 13.23
CA ASN A 120 9.80 4.94 14.32
C ASN A 120 8.82 6.03 13.85
N GLN A 121 8.29 5.94 12.63
CA GLN A 121 7.33 6.92 12.13
C GLN A 121 5.95 6.68 12.74
N THR A 122 5.19 7.75 12.98
CA THR A 122 3.81 7.65 13.46
C THR A 122 2.93 7.09 12.34
N VAL A 123 3.07 7.64 11.12
CA VAL A 123 2.39 7.20 9.91
C VAL A 123 3.38 7.12 8.73
N CYS A 124 3.23 6.11 7.88
CA CYS A 124 3.95 6.01 6.62
C CYS A 124 3.04 6.40 5.46
N TYR A 125 3.41 7.42 4.70
CA TYR A 125 2.73 7.75 3.45
C TYR A 125 3.23 6.86 2.32
N PHE A 126 2.29 6.35 1.52
CA PHE A 126 2.63 5.42 0.44
C PHE A 126 1.87 5.70 -0.86
N ASN A 127 2.38 5.12 -1.94
CA ASN A 127 1.68 5.06 -3.22
C ASN A 127 1.55 3.60 -3.68
N VAL A 128 0.53 3.33 -4.50
CA VAL A 128 0.30 2.02 -5.12
C VAL A 128 0.56 2.14 -6.61
N THR A 129 1.38 1.24 -7.14
CA THR A 129 1.63 1.13 -8.58
C THR A 129 1.49 -0.33 -8.98
N THR A 130 0.74 -0.58 -10.04
CA THR A 130 0.55 -1.92 -10.59
C THR A 130 1.12 -2.00 -11.99
N ALA A 131 1.83 -3.06 -12.28
CA ALA A 131 2.33 -3.39 -13.60
C ALA A 131 1.94 -4.83 -13.98
N GLU A 132 1.43 -5.00 -15.19
CA GLU A 132 1.09 -6.30 -15.78
C GLU A 132 1.91 -6.51 -17.04
N GLY A 133 2.28 -7.75 -17.34
CA GLY A 133 3.08 -8.09 -18.52
C GLY A 133 3.24 -9.57 -18.73
N LYS A 134 3.68 -9.93 -19.93
CA LYS A 134 3.91 -11.34 -20.31
C LYS A 134 5.20 -11.91 -19.71
N SER A 135 6.09 -11.05 -19.25
CA SER A 135 7.36 -11.39 -18.61
C SER A 135 7.69 -10.40 -17.52
N ILE A 136 8.57 -10.79 -16.61
CA ILE A 136 9.12 -9.90 -15.57
C ILE A 136 9.90 -8.73 -16.22
N THR A 137 10.55 -8.97 -17.34
CA THR A 137 11.25 -7.91 -18.09
C THR A 137 10.31 -6.83 -18.58
N ASP A 138 9.12 -7.19 -19.08
CA ASP A 138 8.08 -6.23 -19.51
C ASP A 138 7.61 -5.39 -18.33
N ILE A 139 7.34 -6.06 -17.21
CA ILE A 139 6.92 -5.41 -15.96
C ILE A 139 8.00 -4.47 -15.45
N THR A 140 9.24 -4.91 -15.38
CA THR A 140 10.40 -4.11 -14.95
C THR A 140 10.50 -2.83 -15.78
N THR A 141 10.36 -2.95 -17.09
CA THR A 141 10.38 -1.81 -18.01
C THR A 141 9.25 -0.83 -17.71
N THR A 142 8.06 -1.33 -17.43
CA THR A 142 6.88 -0.52 -17.10
C THR A 142 7.06 0.21 -15.76
N VAL A 143 7.53 -0.49 -14.73
CA VAL A 143 7.79 0.09 -13.40
C VAL A 143 8.87 1.19 -13.48
N ILE A 144 9.99 0.93 -14.15
CA ILE A 144 11.05 1.91 -14.36
C ILE A 144 10.52 3.17 -15.08
N LYS A 145 9.67 2.99 -16.07
CA LYS A 145 9.02 4.12 -16.76
C LYS A 145 8.17 4.97 -15.80
N HIS A 146 7.42 4.34 -14.90
CA HIS A 146 6.63 5.05 -13.88
C HIS A 146 7.52 5.80 -12.90
N ILE A 147 8.60 5.19 -12.41
CA ILE A 147 9.57 5.84 -11.51
C ILE A 147 10.21 7.05 -12.19
N LYS A 148 10.64 6.92 -13.45
CA LYS A 148 11.21 8.03 -14.25
C LYS A 148 10.21 9.18 -14.42
N ALA A 149 8.96 8.86 -14.73
CA ALA A 149 7.92 9.87 -14.86
C ALA A 149 7.64 10.61 -13.54
N ALA A 150 7.60 9.90 -12.42
CA ALA A 150 7.43 10.49 -11.10
C ALA A 150 8.61 11.40 -10.72
N LYS A 151 9.85 10.97 -10.95
CA LYS A 151 11.06 11.80 -10.75
C LYS A 151 11.10 13.04 -11.65
N ALA A 152 10.62 12.93 -12.88
CA ALA A 152 10.58 14.06 -13.80
C ALA A 152 9.53 15.11 -13.38
N SER A 153 8.41 14.67 -12.80
CA SER A 153 7.35 15.55 -12.31
C SER A 153 7.67 16.18 -10.94
N ASN A 154 8.44 15.50 -10.10
CA ASN A 154 8.85 15.97 -8.79
C ASN A 154 10.33 15.67 -8.53
N LYS A 155 11.18 16.72 -8.55
CA LYS A 155 12.62 16.58 -8.32
C LYS A 155 13.01 16.03 -6.94
N ASN A 156 12.12 16.17 -5.98
CA ASN A 156 12.31 15.66 -4.61
C ASN A 156 11.68 14.27 -4.42
N TYR A 157 11.14 13.68 -5.49
CA TYR A 157 10.56 12.33 -5.42
C TYR A 157 11.66 11.32 -5.08
N ARG A 158 11.46 10.66 -3.97
CA ARG A 158 12.36 9.64 -3.45
C ARG A 158 11.55 8.41 -3.06
N ILE A 159 12.10 7.26 -3.29
CA ILE A 159 11.58 5.98 -2.83
C ILE A 159 12.65 5.40 -1.92
N ASP A 160 12.31 5.20 -0.67
CA ASP A 160 13.20 4.62 0.33
C ASP A 160 12.86 3.14 0.60
N LYS A 161 11.56 2.80 0.48
CA LYS A 161 11.06 1.44 0.75
C LYS A 161 10.04 1.01 -0.28
N ILE A 162 10.05 -0.27 -0.59
CA ILE A 162 9.09 -0.91 -1.50
C ILE A 162 8.58 -2.20 -0.88
N ILE A 163 7.26 -2.33 -0.81
CA ILE A 163 6.60 -3.62 -0.58
C ILE A 163 6.14 -4.15 -1.94
N THR A 164 6.55 -5.37 -2.26
CA THR A 164 6.24 -6.01 -3.54
C THR A 164 5.33 -7.19 -3.33
N THR A 165 4.23 -7.25 -4.07
CA THR A 165 3.38 -8.43 -4.19
C THR A 165 3.44 -8.93 -5.63
N VAL A 166 3.72 -10.21 -5.81
CA VAL A 166 3.90 -10.82 -7.12
C VAL A 166 2.83 -11.88 -7.37
N ILE A 167 2.11 -11.71 -8.47
CA ILE A 167 1.16 -12.70 -8.96
C ILE A 167 1.73 -13.24 -10.25
N SER A 168 2.03 -14.54 -10.27
CA SER A 168 2.68 -15.20 -11.39
C SER A 168 1.76 -16.21 -12.05
N LYS A 169 2.19 -16.71 -13.21
CA LYS A 169 1.63 -17.89 -13.84
C LYS A 169 1.79 -19.11 -12.93
N THR A 170 1.10 -20.20 -13.29
CA THR A 170 1.20 -21.50 -12.63
C THR A 170 2.63 -22.01 -12.44
N ASP A 171 3.56 -21.55 -13.27
CA ASP A 171 4.98 -21.97 -13.21
C ASP A 171 5.80 -21.20 -12.15
N GLY A 172 5.17 -20.19 -11.52
CA GLY A 172 5.84 -19.34 -10.54
C GLY A 172 6.77 -18.29 -11.19
N ILE A 173 7.55 -17.64 -10.34
CA ILE A 173 8.64 -16.73 -10.72
C ILE A 173 9.94 -17.25 -10.12
N SER A 174 11.00 -17.23 -10.89
CA SER A 174 12.31 -17.65 -10.39
C SER A 174 12.92 -16.58 -9.48
N LEU A 175 13.72 -17.02 -8.51
CA LEU A 175 14.46 -16.11 -7.65
C LEU A 175 15.35 -15.16 -8.45
N HIS A 176 15.99 -15.67 -9.50
CA HIS A 176 16.86 -14.88 -10.38
C HIS A 176 16.10 -13.75 -11.11
N GLU A 177 14.89 -14.01 -11.58
CA GLU A 177 14.05 -12.97 -12.20
C GLU A 177 13.65 -11.87 -11.20
N LEU A 178 13.38 -12.25 -9.93
CA LEU A 178 13.12 -11.28 -8.86
C LEU A 178 14.36 -10.46 -8.50
N GLU A 179 15.52 -11.10 -8.40
CA GLU A 179 16.80 -10.42 -8.13
C GLU A 179 17.15 -9.41 -9.23
N ASP A 180 16.96 -9.78 -10.51
CA ASP A 180 17.18 -8.86 -11.64
C ASP A 180 16.17 -7.67 -11.58
N PHE A 181 14.90 -7.96 -11.31
CA PHE A 181 13.89 -6.94 -11.12
C PHE A 181 14.28 -5.93 -10.03
N TYR A 182 14.66 -6.42 -8.83
CA TYR A 182 15.03 -5.56 -7.71
C TYR A 182 16.31 -4.78 -7.96
N SER A 183 17.32 -5.39 -8.59
CA SER A 183 18.56 -4.73 -8.97
C SER A 183 18.31 -3.53 -9.88
N ARG A 184 17.48 -3.70 -10.90
CA ARG A 184 17.13 -2.64 -11.84
C ARG A 184 16.28 -1.52 -11.22
N ILE A 185 15.43 -1.84 -10.24
CA ILE A 185 14.69 -0.83 -9.48
C ILE A 185 15.65 0.00 -8.62
N ASN A 186 16.59 -0.65 -7.92
CA ASN A 186 17.61 0.03 -7.12
C ASN A 186 18.48 0.97 -7.97
N GLU A 187 18.94 0.51 -9.12
CA GLU A 187 19.71 1.34 -10.07
C GLU A 187 18.92 2.58 -10.49
N GLU A 188 17.63 2.43 -10.79
CA GLU A 188 16.79 3.55 -11.20
C GLU A 188 16.48 4.51 -10.07
N CYS A 189 16.29 4.02 -8.85
CA CYS A 189 16.07 4.86 -7.68
C CYS A 189 17.32 5.67 -7.32
N GLY A 190 18.51 5.17 -7.62
CA GLY A 190 19.79 5.86 -7.39
C GLY A 190 20.23 5.86 -5.92
N ASN A 191 19.64 5.00 -5.09
CA ASN A 191 19.97 4.80 -3.68
C ASN A 191 19.65 3.35 -3.31
N GLU A 192 20.14 2.89 -2.16
CA GLU A 192 19.69 1.64 -1.59
C GLU A 192 18.24 1.75 -1.18
N VAL A 193 17.36 1.00 -1.86
CA VAL A 193 15.94 0.90 -1.53
C VAL A 193 15.73 -0.39 -0.75
N GLU A 194 15.08 -0.28 0.38
CA GLU A 194 14.66 -1.46 1.14
C GLU A 194 13.46 -2.11 0.46
N ILE A 195 13.65 -3.32 -0.12
CA ILE A 195 12.62 -4.01 -0.89
C ILE A 195 12.18 -5.27 -0.16
N HIS A 196 10.89 -5.37 0.09
CA HIS A 196 10.26 -6.50 0.76
C HIS A 196 9.29 -7.22 -0.16
N LEU A 197 9.47 -8.54 -0.31
CA LEU A 197 8.45 -9.41 -0.89
C LEU A 197 7.40 -9.72 0.17
N SER A 198 6.22 -9.15 0.00
CA SER A 198 5.13 -9.27 0.96
C SER A 198 4.27 -10.50 0.75
N GLY A 199 4.04 -10.88 -0.51
CA GLY A 199 3.22 -12.04 -0.84
C GLY A 199 3.39 -12.49 -2.26
N THR A 200 3.12 -13.76 -2.51
CA THR A 200 3.07 -14.32 -3.86
C THR A 200 1.76 -15.07 -4.07
N GLY A 201 1.18 -14.88 -5.25
CA GLY A 201 -0.02 -15.58 -5.68
C GLY A 201 0.15 -16.25 -7.02
N LEU A 202 -0.73 -17.22 -7.32
CA LEU A 202 -0.82 -17.82 -8.64
C LEU A 202 -2.05 -17.27 -9.38
N SER A 203 -1.91 -17.14 -10.68
CA SER A 203 -3.00 -16.73 -11.57
C SER A 203 -3.15 -17.70 -12.73
N ASP A 204 -4.40 -18.00 -13.08
CA ASP A 204 -4.72 -18.74 -14.29
C ASP A 204 -4.51 -17.91 -15.57
N LYS A 205 -4.29 -16.61 -15.44
CA LYS A 205 -3.97 -15.72 -16.56
C LYS A 205 -2.54 -15.96 -17.04
N PRO A 206 -2.29 -15.89 -18.35
CA PRO A 206 -0.96 -16.09 -18.92
C PRO A 206 -0.01 -14.91 -18.70
N GLU A 207 -0.31 -14.01 -17.79
CA GLU A 207 0.39 -12.77 -17.53
C GLU A 207 0.86 -12.72 -16.08
N TYR A 208 1.96 -12.00 -15.86
CA TYR A 208 2.43 -11.65 -14.53
C TYR A 208 1.82 -10.33 -14.10
N LYS A 209 1.61 -10.17 -12.82
CA LYS A 209 1.20 -8.90 -12.19
C LYS A 209 2.09 -8.60 -11.00
N ILE A 210 2.60 -7.39 -10.90
CA ILE A 210 3.32 -6.91 -9.72
C ILE A 210 2.58 -5.71 -9.16
N ILE A 211 2.31 -5.74 -7.85
CA ILE A 211 1.78 -4.62 -7.10
C ILE A 211 2.91 -4.10 -6.22
N LEU A 212 3.24 -2.82 -6.39
CA LEU A 212 4.27 -2.11 -5.63
C LEU A 212 3.61 -1.10 -4.72
N ILE A 213 3.99 -1.13 -3.46
CA ILE A 213 3.66 -0.10 -2.48
C ILE A 213 4.97 0.61 -2.16
N THR A 214 5.09 1.87 -2.60
CA THR A 214 6.32 2.67 -2.49
C THR A 214 6.15 3.74 -1.41
N MET A 215 7.17 3.87 -0.56
CA MET A 215 7.25 4.82 0.56
C MET A 215 8.51 5.67 0.42
#